data_77b42676d0161482160b019cd2a21e76
#
_entry.id   77b42676d0161482160b019cd2a21e76
#
_cell.length_a   1.000
_cell.length_b   1.000
_cell.length_c   1.000
_cell.angle_alpha   90.00
_cell.angle_beta   90.00
_cell.angle_gamma   90.00
#
_symmetry.space_group_name_H-M   'P 1'
#
loop_
_entity.id
_entity.type
_entity.pdbx_description
1 polymer ?
#
loop_
_entity_poly.entity_id
_entity_poly.type
_entity_poly.pdbx_seq_one_letter_code
_entity_poly.pdbx_strand_id
1 'polypeptide(L)'
;MRTYKLTIAYDGSRYQGWQRQSNTDKTVQGLLEQAASETAGYPLEVQGSGRTDGGVHAKGQTASVILRGKVQESEFLQNMNRLLPLDIRVIEMELVKNGFHARLSAVGKCYEYWIDMREKPDVFMRKYTYHYPKELNIKAMQRAADDLIGRYDFAAFTDKKEEKSTIRTIYAIIVEVQGDKLRIEYRGSGFMYHMVRILTGTLLEVGDGRRTPESVKAALAGRDRADAGFLAPARGLTLKEVYY
;
A
#
# COMPACT_ATOMS: atom_id res chain seq x y z
N MET A 1 16.94 21.73 14.15
CA MET A 1 15.97 20.84 13.52
C MET A 1 16.45 19.40 13.60
N ARG A 2 15.58 18.45 13.91
CA ARG A 2 15.86 17.00 13.98
C ARG A 2 14.81 16.26 13.17
N THR A 3 15.23 15.28 12.40
CA THR A 3 14.32 14.47 11.58
C THR A 3 13.99 13.18 12.32
N TYR A 4 12.69 12.87 12.40
CA TYR A 4 12.19 11.62 12.98
C TYR A 4 11.47 10.82 11.93
N LYS A 5 11.70 9.51 11.95
CA LYS A 5 10.96 8.52 11.18
C LYS A 5 9.83 7.98 12.05
N LEU A 6 8.64 7.90 11.48
CA LEU A 6 7.45 7.35 12.09
C LEU A 6 7.04 6.08 11.35
N THR A 7 6.77 5.00 12.06
CA THR A 7 6.10 3.81 11.54
C THR A 7 4.63 3.85 11.95
N ILE A 8 3.71 3.71 11.00
CA ILE A 8 2.29 4.00 11.20
C ILE A 8 1.44 2.83 10.69
N ALA A 9 0.49 2.38 11.52
CA ALA A 9 -0.56 1.46 11.11
C ALA A 9 -1.92 2.17 11.04
N TYR A 10 -2.77 1.77 10.08
CA TYR A 10 -4.13 2.28 9.99
C TYR A 10 -5.09 1.31 9.27
N ASP A 11 -6.34 1.29 9.74
CA ASP A 11 -7.49 0.80 9.00
C ASP A 11 -7.97 1.89 8.04
N GLY A 12 -7.70 1.73 6.75
CA GLY A 12 -8.02 2.70 5.71
C GLY A 12 -9.52 2.82 5.36
N SER A 13 -10.39 1.96 5.91
CA SER A 13 -11.79 1.81 5.48
C SER A 13 -12.61 3.10 5.52
N ARG A 14 -12.28 4.03 6.43
CA ARG A 14 -13.02 5.29 6.62
C ARG A 14 -12.34 6.50 5.99
N TYR A 15 -11.17 6.31 5.37
CA TYR A 15 -10.33 7.39 4.86
C TYR A 15 -10.35 7.46 3.33
N GLN A 16 -10.26 8.68 2.82
CA GLN A 16 -10.11 8.97 1.39
C GLN A 16 -8.64 8.85 0.91
N GLY A 17 -7.90 7.99 1.60
CA GLY A 17 -6.50 7.68 1.34
C GLY A 17 -5.53 8.40 2.27
N TRP A 18 -4.25 8.24 1.94
CA TRP A 18 -3.17 8.85 2.72
C TRP A 18 -3.14 10.37 2.60
N GLN A 19 -3.09 10.89 1.35
CA GLN A 19 -2.73 12.27 1.06
C GLN A 19 -3.79 13.26 1.55
N ARG A 20 -3.35 14.30 2.29
CA ARG A 20 -4.18 15.45 2.64
C ARG A 20 -4.80 16.09 1.39
N GLN A 21 -6.08 16.45 1.46
CA GLN A 21 -6.87 17.03 0.40
C GLN A 21 -7.60 18.26 0.94
N SER A 22 -7.91 19.23 0.07
CA SER A 22 -8.60 20.45 0.46
C SER A 22 -10.11 20.29 0.68
N ASN A 23 -10.70 19.22 0.14
CA ASN A 23 -12.14 18.97 0.15
C ASN A 23 -12.59 17.96 1.23
N THR A 24 -11.67 17.45 2.06
CA THR A 24 -11.99 16.47 3.10
C THR A 24 -10.95 16.44 4.21
N ASP A 25 -11.42 16.27 5.45
CA ASP A 25 -10.57 16.03 6.63
C ASP A 25 -10.30 14.53 6.86
N LYS A 26 -10.96 13.65 6.07
CA LYS A 26 -10.85 12.19 6.21
C LYS A 26 -9.64 11.62 5.47
N THR A 27 -8.45 12.12 5.81
CA THR A 27 -7.17 11.61 5.26
C THR A 27 -6.21 11.27 6.39
N VAL A 28 -5.42 10.21 6.20
CA VAL A 28 -4.47 9.75 7.25
C VAL A 28 -3.41 10.80 7.53
N GLN A 29 -2.85 11.41 6.47
CA GLN A 29 -1.84 12.48 6.60
C GLN A 29 -2.36 13.69 7.35
N GLY A 30 -3.59 14.15 7.06
CA GLY A 30 -4.17 15.32 7.71
C GLY A 30 -4.32 15.12 9.23
N LEU A 31 -4.81 13.93 9.65
CA LEU A 31 -4.95 13.60 11.07
C LEU A 31 -3.59 13.45 11.77
N LEU A 32 -2.59 12.88 11.10
CA LEU A 32 -1.23 12.80 11.64
C LEU A 32 -0.59 14.19 11.80
N GLU A 33 -0.75 15.08 10.82
CA GLU A 33 -0.26 16.46 10.87
C GLU A 33 -0.93 17.25 11.99
N GLN A 34 -2.24 17.07 12.18
CA GLN A 34 -2.97 17.69 13.29
C GLN A 34 -2.45 17.19 14.64
N ALA A 35 -2.36 15.88 14.85
CA ALA A 35 -1.87 15.29 16.10
C ALA A 35 -0.41 15.66 16.40
N ALA A 36 0.45 15.65 15.38
CA ALA A 36 1.84 16.03 15.53
C ALA A 36 2.00 17.53 15.88
N SER A 37 1.23 18.39 15.21
CA SER A 37 1.26 19.85 15.44
C SER A 37 0.75 20.22 16.83
N GLU A 38 -0.33 19.59 17.28
CA GLU A 38 -0.89 19.79 18.62
C GLU A 38 0.09 19.31 19.70
N THR A 39 0.71 18.13 19.51
CA THR A 39 1.72 17.60 20.42
C THR A 39 2.97 18.51 20.49
N ALA A 40 3.37 19.08 19.37
CA ALA A 40 4.57 19.94 19.29
C ALA A 40 4.32 21.39 19.72
N GLY A 41 3.05 21.87 19.70
CA GLY A 41 2.68 23.25 19.94
C GLY A 41 2.96 24.21 18.76
N TYR A 42 3.24 23.69 17.57
CA TYR A 42 3.44 24.46 16.34
C TYR A 42 3.12 23.63 15.10
N PRO A 43 2.79 24.26 13.95
CA PRO A 43 2.46 23.56 12.72
C PRO A 43 3.59 22.64 12.23
N LEU A 44 3.22 21.41 11.86
CA LEU A 44 4.12 20.38 11.34
C LEU A 44 3.57 19.74 10.08
N GLU A 45 4.46 19.44 9.15
CA GLU A 45 4.17 18.62 7.98
C GLU A 45 4.67 17.19 8.20
N VAL A 46 3.87 16.21 7.77
CA VAL A 46 4.19 14.78 7.81
C VAL A 46 4.36 14.27 6.39
N GLN A 47 5.56 13.85 6.03
CA GLN A 47 5.89 13.39 4.69
C GLN A 47 5.90 11.87 4.61
N GLY A 48 4.88 11.27 3.99
CA GLY A 48 4.77 9.83 3.84
C GLY A 48 5.70 9.24 2.77
N SER A 49 6.07 7.97 2.93
CA SER A 49 6.90 7.23 1.95
C SER A 49 6.20 7.04 0.60
N GLY A 50 4.88 7.10 0.60
CA GLY A 50 4.03 7.01 -0.58
C GLY A 50 2.57 7.18 -0.22
N ARG A 51 1.74 7.28 -1.25
CA ARG A 51 0.30 7.40 -1.10
C ARG A 51 -0.34 6.02 -1.13
N THR A 52 -1.36 5.83 -0.31
CA THR A 52 -2.31 4.72 -0.42
C THR A 52 -3.66 5.28 -0.84
N ASP A 53 -4.40 4.53 -1.64
CA ASP A 53 -5.74 4.91 -2.11
C ASP A 53 -6.76 4.91 -0.96
N GLY A 54 -7.93 5.51 -1.17
CA GLY A 54 -9.07 5.38 -0.26
C GLY A 54 -9.43 3.93 -0.01
N GLY A 55 -9.60 3.54 1.25
CA GLY A 55 -9.92 2.18 1.67
C GLY A 55 -8.74 1.21 1.76
N VAL A 56 -7.52 1.61 1.39
CA VAL A 56 -6.30 0.80 1.53
C VAL A 56 -5.74 0.94 2.93
N HIS A 57 -5.32 -0.17 3.54
CA HIS A 57 -4.77 -0.23 4.89
C HIS A 57 -3.24 -0.14 4.91
N ALA A 58 -2.68 0.04 6.09
CA ALA A 58 -1.25 -0.14 6.33
C ALA A 58 -0.97 -0.76 7.69
N LYS A 59 0.04 -1.65 7.73
CA LYS A 59 0.66 -2.17 8.96
C LYS A 59 1.97 -1.45 9.27
N GLY A 60 2.65 -0.93 8.23
CA GLY A 60 3.96 -0.32 8.33
C GLY A 60 4.17 0.80 7.29
N GLN A 61 3.23 1.77 7.21
CA GLN A 61 3.49 3.00 6.48
C GLN A 61 4.57 3.79 7.19
N THR A 62 5.50 4.34 6.43
CA THR A 62 6.55 5.19 6.99
C THR A 62 6.32 6.65 6.62
N ALA A 63 6.55 7.53 7.60
CA ALA A 63 6.56 8.96 7.37
C ALA A 63 7.77 9.62 8.04
N SER A 64 8.14 10.81 7.61
CA SER A 64 9.14 11.67 8.28
C SER A 64 8.51 12.98 8.73
N VAL A 65 8.96 13.45 9.89
CA VAL A 65 8.61 14.74 10.48
C VAL A 65 9.88 15.44 10.98
N ILE A 66 9.93 16.79 10.86
CA ILE A 66 11.07 17.59 11.32
C ILE A 66 10.63 18.40 12.52
N LEU A 67 11.27 18.15 13.68
CA LEU A 67 10.98 18.81 14.95
C LEU A 67 12.05 19.85 15.31
N ARG A 68 11.65 20.87 16.10
CA ARG A 68 12.54 21.87 16.68
C ARG A 68 13.26 21.28 17.91
N GLY A 69 14.49 20.83 17.72
CA GLY A 69 15.28 20.22 18.80
C GLY A 69 15.07 18.71 18.95
N LYS A 70 15.61 18.16 20.02
CA LYS A 70 15.46 16.76 20.41
C LYS A 70 14.23 16.63 21.33
N VAL A 71 13.39 15.65 21.09
CA VAL A 71 12.24 15.31 21.93
C VAL A 71 12.45 13.92 22.54
N GLN A 72 11.70 13.62 23.59
CA GLN A 72 11.58 12.27 24.14
C GLN A 72 10.62 11.48 23.25
N GLU A 73 11.13 10.55 22.45
CA GLU A 73 10.37 9.85 21.40
C GLU A 73 9.13 9.14 21.96
N SER A 74 9.28 8.42 23.09
CA SER A 74 8.17 7.69 23.71
C SER A 74 7.04 8.59 24.20
N GLU A 75 7.37 9.73 24.77
CA GLU A 75 6.39 10.72 25.24
C GLU A 75 5.66 11.39 24.07
N PHE A 76 6.41 11.82 23.05
CA PHE A 76 5.84 12.43 21.85
C PHE A 76 4.89 11.46 21.14
N LEU A 77 5.31 10.18 20.97
CA LEU A 77 4.51 9.13 20.40
C LEU A 77 3.22 8.87 21.20
N GLN A 78 3.31 8.79 22.53
CA GLN A 78 2.14 8.61 23.38
C GLN A 78 1.14 9.77 23.25
N ASN A 79 1.63 11.01 23.24
CA ASN A 79 0.77 12.20 23.10
C ASN A 79 0.10 12.25 21.72
N MET A 80 0.84 11.99 20.63
CA MET A 80 0.23 11.82 19.30
C MET A 80 -0.87 10.77 19.31
N ASN A 81 -0.60 9.59 19.89
CA ASN A 81 -1.56 8.48 19.89
C ASN A 81 -2.81 8.72 20.76
N ARG A 82 -2.76 9.65 21.72
CA ARG A 82 -3.95 10.09 22.47
C ARG A 82 -4.89 10.97 21.62
N LEU A 83 -4.32 11.71 20.68
CA LEU A 83 -5.07 12.61 19.78
C LEU A 83 -5.59 11.89 18.53
N LEU A 84 -4.94 10.80 18.12
CA LEU A 84 -5.32 10.03 16.95
C LEU A 84 -6.55 9.15 17.21
N PRO A 85 -7.43 8.95 16.20
CA PRO A 85 -8.53 8.00 16.30
C PRO A 85 -8.01 6.56 16.44
N LEU A 86 -8.87 5.66 16.96
CA LEU A 86 -8.48 4.27 17.27
C LEU A 86 -7.98 3.45 16.07
N ASP A 87 -8.33 3.86 14.88
CA ASP A 87 -7.96 3.19 13.62
C ASP A 87 -6.70 3.77 12.94
N ILE A 88 -5.98 4.70 13.62
CA ILE A 88 -4.65 5.16 13.24
C ILE A 88 -3.73 5.08 14.46
N ARG A 89 -2.53 4.51 14.30
CA ARG A 89 -1.52 4.43 15.37
C ARG A 89 -0.12 4.70 14.81
N VAL A 90 0.61 5.58 15.49
CA VAL A 90 2.07 5.62 15.38
C VAL A 90 2.62 4.50 16.23
N ILE A 91 3.27 3.51 15.60
CA ILE A 91 3.79 2.31 16.27
C ILE A 91 5.18 2.59 16.83
N GLU A 92 5.98 3.32 16.06
CA GLU A 92 7.37 3.60 16.37
C GLU A 92 7.75 5.00 15.92
N MET A 93 8.63 5.64 16.68
CA MET A 93 9.24 6.91 16.36
C MET A 93 10.73 6.81 16.67
N GLU A 94 11.58 7.15 15.72
CA GLU A 94 13.02 7.10 15.89
C GLU A 94 13.72 8.34 15.31
N LEU A 95 14.75 8.81 15.98
CA LEU A 95 15.63 9.86 15.47
C LEU A 95 16.48 9.29 14.33
N VAL A 96 16.44 9.94 13.17
CA VAL A 96 17.21 9.53 12.00
C VAL A 96 18.20 10.60 11.56
N LYS A 97 19.12 10.25 10.67
CA LYS A 97 20.09 11.19 10.11
C LYS A 97 19.40 12.38 9.45
N ASN A 98 20.01 13.56 9.59
CA ASN A 98 19.54 14.73 8.85
C ASN A 98 19.60 14.45 7.35
N GLY A 99 18.55 14.86 6.62
CA GLY A 99 18.39 14.58 5.20
C GLY A 99 17.61 13.28 4.88
N PHE A 100 17.27 12.46 5.88
CA PHE A 100 16.33 11.37 5.67
C PHE A 100 14.97 11.93 5.25
N HIS A 101 14.41 11.34 4.18
CA HIS A 101 13.10 11.67 3.66
C HIS A 101 12.34 10.38 3.39
N ALA A 102 11.21 10.17 4.06
CA ALA A 102 10.48 8.90 4.01
C ALA A 102 10.21 8.38 2.58
N ARG A 103 10.01 9.27 1.60
CA ARG A 103 9.78 8.88 0.21
C ARG A 103 11.05 8.67 -0.59
N LEU A 104 12.03 9.58 -0.47
CA LEU A 104 13.21 9.61 -1.34
C LEU A 104 14.27 8.61 -0.89
N SER A 105 14.33 8.33 0.42
CA SER A 105 15.26 7.36 1.00
C SER A 105 14.76 5.91 0.91
N ALA A 106 13.49 5.70 0.54
CA ALA A 106 12.93 4.36 0.43
C ALA A 106 13.53 3.59 -0.77
N VAL A 107 13.99 2.36 -0.53
CA VAL A 107 14.56 1.46 -1.53
C VAL A 107 13.56 0.39 -2.01
N GLY A 108 12.46 0.19 -1.28
CA GLY A 108 11.44 -0.77 -1.66
C GLY A 108 10.20 -0.73 -0.77
N LYS A 109 9.17 -1.46 -1.18
CA LYS A 109 7.90 -1.61 -0.47
C LYS A 109 7.37 -3.02 -0.59
N CYS A 110 6.68 -3.45 0.45
CA CYS A 110 5.93 -4.70 0.50
C CYS A 110 4.45 -4.42 0.70
N TYR A 111 3.61 -5.03 -0.14
CA TYR A 111 2.16 -5.02 -0.02
C TYR A 111 1.63 -6.44 0.11
N GLU A 112 0.54 -6.61 0.83
CA GLU A 112 -0.24 -7.84 0.88
C GLU A 112 -1.64 -7.56 0.37
N TYR A 113 -2.18 -8.47 -0.45
CA TYR A 113 -3.58 -8.47 -0.84
C TYR A 113 -4.25 -9.76 -0.36
N TRP A 114 -5.34 -9.62 0.38
CA TRP A 114 -6.06 -10.73 0.98
C TRP A 114 -7.40 -10.98 0.30
N ILE A 115 -7.63 -12.22 -0.10
CA ILE A 115 -8.85 -12.69 -0.76
C ILE A 115 -9.51 -13.74 0.13
N ASP A 116 -10.81 -13.62 0.36
CA ASP A 116 -11.66 -14.61 1.02
C ASP A 116 -12.30 -15.48 -0.06
N MET A 117 -11.92 -16.78 -0.13
CA MET A 117 -12.36 -17.72 -1.16
C MET A 117 -13.61 -18.51 -0.75
N ARG A 118 -14.13 -18.31 0.46
CA ARG A 118 -15.29 -19.06 0.96
C ARG A 118 -16.54 -18.74 0.14
N GLU A 119 -17.48 -19.70 0.13
CA GLU A 119 -18.80 -19.48 -0.48
C GLU A 119 -19.53 -18.32 0.21
N LYS A 120 -19.54 -18.32 1.57
CA LYS A 120 -20.11 -17.23 2.37
C LYS A 120 -19.00 -16.35 2.96
N PRO A 121 -19.09 -15.00 2.78
CA PRO A 121 -18.04 -14.09 3.25
C PRO A 121 -17.93 -14.05 4.76
N ASP A 122 -16.72 -13.79 5.26
CA ASP A 122 -16.48 -13.48 6.66
C ASP A 122 -16.89 -12.04 6.99
N VAL A 123 -17.97 -11.89 7.73
CA VAL A 123 -18.47 -10.57 8.11
C VAL A 123 -17.50 -9.77 8.96
N PHE A 124 -16.63 -10.44 9.74
CA PHE A 124 -15.62 -9.78 10.58
C PHE A 124 -14.42 -9.32 9.76
N MET A 125 -14.06 -10.07 8.72
CA MET A 125 -12.93 -9.75 7.84
C MET A 125 -13.31 -8.94 6.59
N ARG A 126 -14.60 -8.60 6.40
CA ARG A 126 -15.12 -7.90 5.21
C ARG A 126 -14.41 -6.59 4.86
N LYS A 127 -13.79 -5.95 5.85
CA LYS A 127 -13.02 -4.72 5.67
C LYS A 127 -11.59 -4.96 5.20
N TYR A 128 -11.06 -6.16 5.43
CA TYR A 128 -9.64 -6.50 5.26
C TYR A 128 -9.40 -7.56 4.19
N THR A 129 -10.46 -8.08 3.59
CA THR A 129 -10.39 -9.09 2.53
C THR A 129 -11.33 -8.73 1.38
N TYR A 130 -10.96 -9.15 0.18
CA TYR A 130 -11.85 -9.16 -0.97
C TYR A 130 -12.52 -10.54 -1.07
N HIS A 131 -13.83 -10.60 -0.87
CA HIS A 131 -14.60 -11.85 -1.07
C HIS A 131 -14.68 -12.19 -2.55
N TYR A 132 -14.13 -13.34 -2.92
CA TYR A 132 -14.05 -13.83 -4.29
C TYR A 132 -14.30 -15.34 -4.32
N PRO A 133 -15.58 -15.77 -4.25
CA PRO A 133 -15.98 -17.18 -4.08
C PRO A 133 -15.92 -17.94 -5.43
N LYS A 134 -14.77 -17.93 -6.06
CA LYS A 134 -14.52 -18.68 -7.29
C LYS A 134 -13.39 -19.65 -7.06
N GLU A 135 -13.47 -20.79 -7.75
CA GLU A 135 -12.33 -21.69 -7.83
C GLU A 135 -11.18 -21.01 -8.56
N LEU A 136 -9.99 -21.05 -7.96
CA LEU A 136 -8.80 -20.39 -8.46
C LEU A 136 -7.69 -21.40 -8.73
N ASN A 137 -7.16 -21.39 -9.94
CA ASN A 137 -5.95 -22.13 -10.28
C ASN A 137 -4.69 -21.38 -9.79
N ILE A 138 -4.29 -21.68 -8.53
CA ILE A 138 -3.17 -21.03 -7.87
C ILE A 138 -1.86 -21.22 -8.64
N LYS A 139 -1.65 -22.40 -9.25
CA LYS A 139 -0.44 -22.67 -10.06
C LYS A 139 -0.38 -21.78 -11.30
N ALA A 140 -1.51 -21.56 -11.97
CA ALA A 140 -1.59 -20.66 -13.11
C ALA A 140 -1.34 -19.20 -12.67
N MET A 141 -1.89 -18.78 -11.53
CA MET A 141 -1.65 -17.45 -10.96
C MET A 141 -0.17 -17.24 -10.63
N GLN A 142 0.50 -18.23 -10.01
CA GLN A 142 1.92 -18.10 -9.69
C GLN A 142 2.78 -18.02 -10.96
N ARG A 143 2.51 -18.85 -11.98
CA ARG A 143 3.20 -18.75 -13.28
C ARG A 143 3.07 -17.37 -13.90
N ALA A 144 1.84 -16.80 -13.90
CA ALA A 144 1.61 -15.45 -14.42
C ALA A 144 2.31 -14.38 -13.57
N ALA A 145 2.39 -14.57 -12.26
CA ALA A 145 3.10 -13.68 -11.34
C ALA A 145 4.62 -13.69 -11.57
N ASP A 146 5.20 -14.87 -11.90
CA ASP A 146 6.63 -15.02 -12.17
C ASP A 146 7.05 -14.21 -13.41
N ASP A 147 6.18 -14.09 -14.42
CA ASP A 147 6.42 -13.28 -15.62
C ASP A 147 6.44 -11.75 -15.34
N LEU A 148 5.96 -11.32 -14.19
CA LEU A 148 5.97 -9.91 -13.75
C LEU A 148 7.19 -9.55 -12.91
N ILE A 149 7.99 -10.54 -12.49
CA ILE A 149 9.20 -10.33 -11.68
C ILE A 149 10.32 -9.81 -12.58
N GLY A 150 10.90 -8.69 -12.20
CA GLY A 150 11.95 -8.03 -12.97
C GLY A 150 11.75 -6.54 -13.11
N ARG A 151 12.56 -5.92 -13.96
CA ARG A 151 12.49 -4.49 -14.28
C ARG A 151 11.83 -4.30 -15.64
N TYR A 152 10.59 -3.81 -15.61
CA TYR A 152 9.77 -3.63 -16.80
C TYR A 152 9.05 -2.26 -16.80
N ASP A 153 8.50 -1.93 -17.97
CA ASP A 153 7.55 -0.83 -18.12
C ASP A 153 6.13 -1.32 -17.77
N PHE A 154 5.60 -0.89 -16.63
CA PHE A 154 4.29 -1.29 -16.12
C PHE A 154 3.16 -0.33 -16.53
N ALA A 155 3.26 0.36 -17.67
CA ALA A 155 2.23 1.30 -18.13
C ALA A 155 0.84 0.68 -18.23
N ALA A 156 0.70 -0.60 -18.63
CA ALA A 156 -0.56 -1.33 -18.64
C ALA A 156 -1.20 -1.49 -17.23
N PHE A 157 -0.42 -1.37 -16.18
CA PHE A 157 -0.86 -1.64 -14.81
C PHE A 157 -1.06 -0.36 -13.97
N THR A 158 -1.39 0.76 -14.62
CA THR A 158 -1.76 2.01 -13.93
C THR A 158 -2.94 2.69 -14.61
N ASP A 159 -3.87 3.26 -13.83
CA ASP A 159 -5.00 4.03 -14.36
C ASP A 159 -4.64 5.51 -14.63
N LYS A 160 -3.42 5.93 -14.32
CA LYS A 160 -2.97 7.30 -14.50
C LYS A 160 -1.95 7.37 -15.64
N LYS A 161 -2.17 8.27 -16.59
CA LYS A 161 -1.12 8.65 -17.52
C LYS A 161 -0.04 9.39 -16.73
N GLU A 162 1.07 8.70 -16.50
CA GLU A 162 2.18 9.25 -15.73
C GLU A 162 2.99 10.18 -16.64
N GLU A 163 3.26 11.40 -16.17
CA GLU A 163 4.28 12.27 -16.77
C GLU A 163 5.70 11.77 -16.46
N LYS A 164 5.82 10.90 -15.44
CA LYS A 164 7.06 10.29 -14.98
C LYS A 164 7.18 8.86 -15.48
N SER A 165 8.39 8.31 -15.41
CA SER A 165 8.69 6.94 -15.82
C SER A 165 7.74 5.91 -15.20
N THR A 166 7.19 5.01 -16.02
CA THR A 166 6.38 3.84 -15.65
C THR A 166 7.23 2.58 -15.37
N ILE A 167 8.55 2.69 -15.50
CA ILE A 167 9.48 1.60 -15.22
C ILE A 167 9.53 1.35 -13.71
N ARG A 168 9.30 0.10 -13.30
CA ARG A 168 9.42 -0.36 -11.91
C ARG A 168 10.19 -1.69 -11.88
N THR A 169 10.72 -2.02 -10.71
CA THR A 169 11.30 -3.35 -10.46
C THR A 169 10.43 -4.07 -9.45
N ILE A 170 9.86 -5.20 -9.84
CA ILE A 170 9.20 -6.13 -8.92
C ILE A 170 10.24 -7.19 -8.53
N TYR A 171 10.48 -7.34 -7.23
CA TYR A 171 11.45 -8.28 -6.67
C TYR A 171 10.84 -9.66 -6.43
N ALA A 172 9.56 -9.70 -6.04
CA ALA A 172 8.83 -10.94 -5.81
C ALA A 172 7.32 -10.70 -5.87
N ILE A 173 6.58 -11.70 -6.34
CA ILE A 173 5.14 -11.86 -6.16
C ILE A 173 4.91 -13.28 -5.65
N ILE A 174 4.33 -13.43 -4.46
CA ILE A 174 4.11 -14.72 -3.80
C ILE A 174 2.60 -14.94 -3.69
N VAL A 175 2.10 -16.02 -4.28
CA VAL A 175 0.68 -16.40 -4.26
C VAL A 175 0.54 -17.62 -3.34
N GLU A 176 -0.08 -17.45 -2.18
CA GLU A 176 -0.12 -18.45 -1.13
C GLU A 176 -1.52 -18.63 -0.56
N VAL A 177 -1.96 -19.88 -0.46
CA VAL A 177 -3.23 -20.23 0.20
C VAL A 177 -2.98 -20.44 1.70
N GLN A 178 -3.76 -19.76 2.52
CA GLN A 178 -3.75 -19.87 3.99
C GLN A 178 -5.16 -20.16 4.48
N GLY A 179 -5.47 -21.45 4.67
CA GLY A 179 -6.83 -21.92 4.96
C GLY A 179 -7.80 -21.53 3.85
N ASP A 180 -8.88 -20.83 4.20
CA ASP A 180 -9.90 -20.36 3.26
C ASP A 180 -9.56 -19.03 2.57
N LYS A 181 -8.33 -18.53 2.75
CA LYS A 181 -7.89 -17.24 2.20
C LYS A 181 -6.72 -17.43 1.25
N LEU A 182 -6.67 -16.57 0.25
CA LEU A 182 -5.51 -16.42 -0.61
C LEU A 182 -4.81 -15.10 -0.26
N ARG A 183 -3.50 -15.18 -0.02
CA ARG A 183 -2.61 -14.03 0.15
C ARG A 183 -1.76 -13.87 -1.10
N ILE A 184 -1.70 -12.65 -1.63
CA ILE A 184 -0.74 -12.28 -2.66
C ILE A 184 0.16 -11.19 -2.08
N GLU A 185 1.45 -11.49 -1.96
CA GLU A 185 2.45 -10.54 -1.48
C GLU A 185 3.25 -9.98 -2.66
N TYR A 186 3.41 -8.66 -2.68
CA TYR A 186 4.14 -7.93 -3.71
C TYR A 186 5.31 -7.18 -3.09
N ARG A 187 6.53 -7.45 -3.55
CA ARG A 187 7.75 -6.71 -3.19
C ARG A 187 8.33 -6.02 -4.41
N GLY A 188 8.65 -4.73 -4.32
CA GLY A 188 9.20 -3.98 -5.44
C GLY A 188 9.84 -2.67 -5.03
N SER A 189 10.56 -2.04 -5.95
CA SER A 189 11.23 -0.74 -5.75
C SER A 189 10.24 0.40 -5.47
N GLY A 190 8.98 0.23 -5.88
CA GLY A 190 7.87 1.14 -5.73
C GLY A 190 6.74 0.75 -6.67
N PHE A 191 5.55 1.28 -6.41
CA PHE A 191 4.35 0.97 -7.19
C PHE A 191 3.68 2.28 -7.63
N MET A 192 3.08 2.25 -8.82
CA MET A 192 2.31 3.36 -9.38
C MET A 192 0.88 3.37 -8.81
N TYR A 193 0.16 4.41 -9.17
CA TYR A 193 -1.26 4.55 -8.83
C TYR A 193 -2.04 3.32 -9.30
N HIS A 194 -2.80 2.69 -8.41
CA HIS A 194 -3.60 1.48 -8.62
C HIS A 194 -2.82 0.20 -8.99
N MET A 195 -1.49 0.27 -9.19
CA MET A 195 -0.71 -0.81 -9.79
C MET A 195 -0.92 -2.17 -9.10
N VAL A 196 -0.76 -2.26 -7.78
CA VAL A 196 -0.91 -3.54 -7.06
C VAL A 196 -2.32 -4.11 -7.19
N ARG A 197 -3.34 -3.26 -7.20
CA ARG A 197 -4.74 -3.67 -7.34
C ARG A 197 -5.05 -4.17 -8.75
N ILE A 198 -4.48 -3.54 -9.78
CA ILE A 198 -4.62 -3.99 -11.18
C ILE A 198 -3.88 -5.31 -11.40
N LEU A 199 -2.65 -5.44 -10.87
CA LEU A 199 -1.92 -6.71 -10.88
C LEU A 199 -2.73 -7.82 -10.21
N THR A 200 -3.34 -7.54 -9.05
CA THR A 200 -4.20 -8.51 -8.35
C THR A 200 -5.41 -8.91 -9.19
N GLY A 201 -6.12 -7.94 -9.77
CA GLY A 201 -7.28 -8.23 -10.65
C GLY A 201 -6.88 -9.07 -11.86
N THR A 202 -5.72 -8.78 -12.46
CA THR A 202 -5.18 -9.56 -13.58
C THR A 202 -4.87 -11.00 -13.18
N LEU A 203 -4.20 -11.20 -12.03
CA LEU A 203 -3.91 -12.54 -11.52
C LEU A 203 -5.18 -13.32 -11.14
N LEU A 204 -6.21 -12.65 -10.59
CA LEU A 204 -7.50 -13.29 -10.31
C LEU A 204 -8.21 -13.75 -11.60
N GLU A 205 -8.12 -12.96 -12.69
CA GLU A 205 -8.66 -13.37 -13.99
C GLU A 205 -7.89 -14.55 -14.62
N VAL A 206 -6.60 -14.69 -14.31
CA VAL A 206 -5.84 -15.90 -14.67
C VAL A 206 -6.30 -17.07 -13.81
N GLY A 207 -6.49 -16.86 -12.51
CA GLY A 207 -6.91 -17.92 -11.59
C GLY A 207 -8.27 -18.51 -11.92
N ASP A 208 -9.23 -17.69 -12.30
CA ASP A 208 -10.59 -18.14 -12.66
C ASP A 208 -10.76 -18.49 -14.17
N GLY A 209 -9.65 -18.52 -14.93
CA GLY A 209 -9.64 -18.98 -16.32
C GLY A 209 -10.13 -17.97 -17.37
N ARG A 210 -10.46 -16.71 -16.97
CA ARG A 210 -10.83 -15.65 -17.94
C ARG A 210 -9.64 -15.14 -18.76
N ARG A 211 -8.43 -15.39 -18.28
CA ARG A 211 -7.16 -15.08 -18.96
C ARG A 211 -6.22 -16.27 -18.91
N THR A 212 -5.33 -16.35 -19.89
CA THR A 212 -4.20 -17.28 -19.80
C THR A 212 -3.01 -16.63 -19.09
N PRO A 213 -2.10 -17.40 -18.48
CA PRO A 213 -0.88 -16.84 -17.88
C PRO A 213 -0.07 -15.99 -18.87
N GLU A 214 0.02 -16.45 -20.13
CA GLU A 214 0.79 -15.80 -21.20
C GLU A 214 0.24 -14.40 -21.55
N SER A 215 -1.08 -14.15 -21.35
CA SER A 215 -1.72 -12.85 -21.60
C SER A 215 -1.15 -11.75 -20.69
N VAL A 216 -0.63 -12.10 -19.52
CA VAL A 216 -0.03 -11.15 -18.56
C VAL A 216 1.27 -10.58 -19.11
N LYS A 217 2.09 -11.43 -19.71
CA LYS A 217 3.32 -11.02 -20.41
C LYS A 217 3.00 -10.19 -21.66
N ALA A 218 1.94 -10.54 -22.38
CA ALA A 218 1.48 -9.77 -23.54
C ALA A 218 1.02 -8.36 -23.11
N ALA A 219 0.25 -8.23 -22.02
CA ALA A 219 -0.16 -6.95 -21.46
C ALA A 219 1.02 -6.07 -21.05
N LEU A 220 2.06 -6.68 -20.43
CA LEU A 220 3.29 -5.99 -20.07
C LEU A 220 4.02 -5.43 -21.30
N ALA A 221 4.09 -6.21 -22.39
CA ALA A 221 4.72 -5.81 -23.66
C ALA A 221 3.87 -4.75 -24.40
N GLY A 222 2.54 -4.90 -24.41
CA GLY A 222 1.60 -4.02 -25.11
C GLY A 222 1.45 -2.63 -24.47
N ARG A 223 1.67 -2.52 -23.16
CA ARG A 223 1.59 -1.26 -22.40
C ARG A 223 0.21 -0.59 -22.41
N ASP A 224 -0.82 -1.29 -22.86
CA ASP A 224 -2.19 -0.78 -22.86
C ASP A 224 -2.92 -1.23 -21.57
N ARG A 225 -3.56 -0.28 -20.89
CA ARG A 225 -4.38 -0.54 -19.70
C ARG A 225 -5.53 -1.52 -19.99
N ALA A 226 -6.06 -1.51 -21.20
CA ALA A 226 -7.15 -2.41 -21.63
C ALA A 226 -6.72 -3.89 -21.65
N ASP A 227 -5.42 -4.16 -21.79
CA ASP A 227 -4.87 -5.52 -21.78
C ASP A 227 -4.68 -6.08 -20.38
N ALA A 228 -4.71 -5.23 -19.33
CA ALA A 228 -4.66 -5.66 -17.94
C ALA A 228 -6.05 -5.96 -17.38
N GLY A 229 -6.11 -6.66 -16.25
CA GLY A 229 -7.36 -7.04 -15.60
C GLY A 229 -8.06 -5.88 -14.87
N PHE A 230 -9.13 -6.22 -14.16
CA PHE A 230 -9.93 -5.25 -13.42
C PHE A 230 -9.16 -4.67 -12.22
N LEU A 231 -9.62 -3.50 -11.74
CA LEU A 231 -9.12 -2.89 -10.52
C LEU A 231 -9.69 -3.61 -9.29
N ALA A 232 -8.89 -4.44 -8.63
CA ALA A 232 -9.32 -5.15 -7.42
C ALA A 232 -9.69 -4.15 -6.28
N PRO A 233 -10.72 -4.45 -5.45
CA PRO A 233 -11.17 -3.57 -4.38
C PRO A 233 -10.06 -3.18 -3.40
N ALA A 234 -10.07 -1.92 -2.94
CA ALA A 234 -9.05 -1.38 -2.04
C ALA A 234 -8.96 -2.15 -0.71
N ARG A 235 -10.10 -2.61 -0.19
CA ARG A 235 -10.20 -3.26 1.14
C ARG A 235 -9.36 -4.52 1.33
N GLY A 236 -8.95 -5.19 0.24
CA GLY A 236 -8.05 -6.34 0.35
C GLY A 236 -6.57 -5.95 0.47
N LEU A 237 -6.23 -4.69 0.17
CA LEU A 237 -4.85 -4.23 0.06
C LEU A 237 -4.34 -3.61 1.36
N THR A 238 -3.15 -4.05 1.79
CA THR A 238 -2.44 -3.51 2.94
C THR A 238 -0.98 -3.24 2.59
N LEU A 239 -0.51 -2.01 2.84
CA LEU A 239 0.92 -1.72 2.85
C LEU A 239 1.53 -2.36 4.10
N LYS A 240 2.33 -3.41 3.89
CA LYS A 240 2.94 -4.16 4.98
C LYS A 240 4.15 -3.45 5.56
N GLU A 241 5.06 -2.99 4.69
CA GLU A 241 6.35 -2.47 5.10
C GLU A 241 6.99 -1.59 4.01
N VAL A 242 7.85 -0.67 4.44
CA VAL A 242 8.71 0.17 3.58
C VAL A 242 10.16 -0.09 3.96
N TYR A 243 11.02 -0.34 2.98
CA TYR A 243 12.45 -0.64 3.17
C TYR A 243 13.31 0.59 2.90
N TYR A 244 14.38 0.73 3.71
CA TYR A 244 15.35 1.84 3.68
C TYR A 244 16.79 1.36 3.64
#